data_383bdcf671ae6590875d047a6554a268
#
_entry.id   383bdcf671ae6590875d047a6554a268
#
_cell.length_a   1.000
_cell.length_b   1.000
_cell.length_c   1.000
_cell.angle_alpha   90.00
_cell.angle_beta   90.00
_cell.angle_gamma   90.00
#
_symmetry.space_group_name_H-M   'P 1'
#
loop_
_entity.id
_entity.type
_entity.pdbx_description
1 polymer ?
#
loop_
_entity_poly.entity_id
_entity_poly.type
_entity_poly.pdbx_seq_one_letter_code
_entity_poly.pdbx_strand_id
1 'polypeptide(L)'
;MRACRTPLAFTARLLPHGARRTAHRGNVPRSSVRTVVMASPSTTTLVTPNWVNENLADINVVDASWHMPALKRSAVDEFKAKRIPGAKFFDIDGVSDAANPAPHMLPSTQGMRASLHALGLNDDKAVVLYDNDGMFSVARAWWMFRVFGRDNVFVLDGGAPAYEAAGFAMELDGDVAAVDASARACQDAMKGEKGRDFRGEREFLVKSMDDVIKNIDASTFQVVDARGQARFRGEAAEPRAGVRSGHIPGSRNVFFGDLLSSNKTFKTKDEIRAIFVSNGVNLSGDKPIVCSCGTGVTACILALALDTIGIPNVAVYDGSWSEYGADENAPIAVGEA
;
A
#
# COMPACT_ATOMS: atom_id res chain seq x y z
N MET A 1 49.25 -2.03 46.43
CA MET A 1 49.30 -0.87 47.35
C MET A 1 47.92 -0.23 47.36
N ARG A 2 47.33 -0.41 48.43
CA ARG A 2 46.42 0.33 49.31
C ARG A 2 46.21 1.80 48.90
N ALA A 3 44.97 2.26 48.78
CA ALA A 3 44.41 3.25 49.70
C ALA A 3 42.90 3.39 49.52
N CYS A 4 42.26 3.04 50.61
CA CYS A 4 40.88 3.25 51.04
C CYS A 4 40.66 4.75 51.33
N ARG A 5 39.50 5.33 51.06
CA ARG A 5 38.92 6.44 51.84
C ARG A 5 37.39 6.43 51.88
N THR A 6 36.94 6.48 53.09
CA THR A 6 35.62 6.37 53.70
C THR A 6 34.75 7.67 53.57
N PRO A 7 33.48 7.66 53.96
CA PRO A 7 32.48 8.67 53.60
C PRO A 7 32.36 9.82 54.59
N LEU A 8 31.82 10.93 54.14
CA LEU A 8 31.47 12.06 55.01
C LEU A 8 29.95 12.16 55.17
N ALA A 9 29.53 11.95 56.40
CA ALA A 9 28.18 12.24 56.89
C ALA A 9 28.01 13.77 57.05
N PHE A 10 26.82 14.29 56.64
CA PHE A 10 26.44 15.64 57.06
C PHE A 10 25.04 15.60 57.69
N THR A 11 25.05 16.18 58.86
CA THR A 11 24.04 16.22 59.91
C THR A 11 22.83 17.07 59.57
N ALA A 12 21.65 16.64 60.05
CA ALA A 12 20.38 17.35 60.07
C ALA A 12 20.42 18.60 60.92
N ARG A 13 19.78 19.67 60.45
CA ARG A 13 19.32 20.79 61.29
C ARG A 13 17.82 20.97 61.14
N LEU A 14 17.11 20.72 62.22
CA LEU A 14 15.75 21.09 62.47
C LEU A 14 15.68 22.59 62.79
N LEU A 15 14.70 23.32 62.25
CA LEU A 15 14.10 24.55 62.81
C LEU A 15 12.67 24.74 62.26
N PRO A 16 11.80 25.62 62.82
CA PRO A 16 10.59 25.17 63.47
C PRO A 16 9.28 25.64 62.78
N HIS A 17 8.16 25.18 63.33
CA HIS A 17 6.73 25.46 63.04
C HIS A 17 6.40 26.92 62.69
N GLY A 18 5.51 27.09 61.67
CA GLY A 18 4.82 28.35 61.47
C GLY A 18 3.83 28.33 60.32
N ALA A 19 2.51 28.44 60.68
CA ALA A 19 1.39 28.91 59.89
C ALA A 19 0.67 27.97 58.93
N ARG A 20 -0.44 27.40 59.40
CA ARG A 20 -1.56 26.88 58.60
C ARG A 20 -2.14 27.97 57.70
N ARG A 21 -2.01 27.80 56.37
CA ARG A 21 -2.86 28.49 55.38
C ARG A 21 -3.82 27.45 54.80
N THR A 22 -5.10 27.63 55.05
CA THR A 22 -6.19 26.92 54.41
C THR A 22 -6.24 27.33 52.95
N ALA A 23 -5.76 26.44 52.05
CA ALA A 23 -5.95 26.60 50.61
C ALA A 23 -7.28 25.98 50.23
N HIS A 24 -8.20 26.79 49.76
CA HIS A 24 -9.40 26.38 49.05
C HIS A 24 -8.98 25.58 47.82
N ARG A 25 -9.26 24.26 47.82
CA ARG A 25 -9.15 23.40 46.62
C ARG A 25 -10.32 23.74 45.70
N GLY A 26 -10.08 24.61 44.73
CA GLY A 26 -10.90 24.70 43.54
C GLY A 26 -10.94 23.37 42.83
N ASN A 27 -12.14 22.82 42.72
CA ASN A 27 -12.40 21.58 41.95
C ASN A 27 -12.27 21.91 40.46
N VAL A 28 -11.09 21.73 39.87
CA VAL A 28 -10.89 21.74 38.42
C VAL A 28 -11.46 20.43 37.90
N PRO A 29 -12.47 20.44 37.02
CA PRO A 29 -12.99 19.22 36.45
C PRO A 29 -11.85 18.57 35.67
N ARG A 30 -11.47 17.38 36.08
CA ARG A 30 -10.58 16.52 35.29
C ARG A 30 -11.30 16.22 33.97
N SER A 31 -10.86 16.86 32.90
CA SER A 31 -11.18 16.44 31.56
C SER A 31 -10.83 14.95 31.49
N SER A 32 -11.84 14.10 31.40
CA SER A 32 -11.67 12.70 31.08
C SER A 32 -11.21 12.65 29.64
N VAL A 33 -9.91 12.52 29.43
CA VAL A 33 -9.38 12.06 28.14
C VAL A 33 -10.02 10.67 27.96
N ARG A 34 -11.09 10.60 27.17
CA ARG A 34 -11.57 9.33 26.64
C ARG A 34 -10.44 8.80 25.79
N THR A 35 -9.68 7.87 26.32
CA THR A 35 -8.86 6.98 25.50
C THR A 35 -9.88 6.17 24.69
N VAL A 36 -10.19 6.64 23.49
CA VAL A 36 -10.92 5.85 22.50
C VAL A 36 -9.96 4.73 22.16
N VAL A 37 -10.14 3.59 22.81
CA VAL A 37 -9.55 2.34 22.34
C VAL A 37 -10.26 2.08 21.01
N MET A 38 -9.65 2.52 19.92
CA MET A 38 -10.06 2.12 18.59
C MET A 38 -10.07 0.60 18.62
N ALA A 39 -11.24 0.00 18.49
CA ALA A 39 -11.31 -1.41 18.15
C ALA A 39 -10.53 -1.55 16.85
N SER A 40 -9.30 -2.05 16.94
CA SER A 40 -8.52 -2.40 15.75
C SER A 40 -9.46 -3.18 14.85
N PRO A 41 -9.62 -2.82 13.56
CA PRO A 41 -10.41 -3.63 12.66
C PRO A 41 -9.87 -5.03 12.80
N SER A 42 -10.71 -5.95 13.22
CA SER A 42 -10.34 -7.32 13.53
C SER A 42 -9.58 -7.88 12.34
N THR A 43 -8.27 -8.11 12.46
CA THR A 43 -7.40 -8.91 11.59
C THR A 43 -7.58 -8.82 10.06
N THR A 44 -8.36 -7.89 9.51
CA THR A 44 -8.58 -7.77 8.07
C THR A 44 -8.04 -6.44 7.54
N THR A 45 -7.33 -6.50 6.43
CA THR A 45 -6.82 -5.33 5.71
C THR A 45 -7.93 -4.50 5.06
N LEU A 46 -9.11 -5.09 4.85
CA LEU A 46 -10.27 -4.42 4.26
C LEU A 46 -11.17 -3.81 5.34
N VAL A 47 -11.69 -2.62 5.04
CA VAL A 47 -12.68 -1.92 5.86
C VAL A 47 -13.94 -1.62 5.05
N THR A 48 -15.09 -1.53 5.73
CA THR A 48 -16.37 -1.22 5.11
C THR A 48 -16.62 0.28 5.04
N PRO A 49 -17.51 0.75 4.13
CA PRO A 49 -17.95 2.15 4.11
C PRO A 49 -18.48 2.67 5.45
N ASN A 50 -19.26 1.85 6.18
CA ASN A 50 -19.79 2.21 7.50
C ASN A 50 -18.66 2.48 8.49
N TRP A 51 -17.68 1.56 8.56
CA TRP A 51 -16.55 1.71 9.44
C TRP A 51 -15.74 2.99 9.14
N VAL A 52 -15.50 3.29 7.85
CA VAL A 52 -14.81 4.51 7.44
C VAL A 52 -15.58 5.75 7.89
N ASN A 53 -16.88 5.81 7.62
CA ASN A 53 -17.70 6.96 7.97
C ASN A 53 -17.78 7.21 9.49
N GLU A 54 -17.85 6.15 10.28
CA GLU A 54 -17.88 6.23 11.76
C GLU A 54 -16.54 6.71 12.36
N ASN A 55 -15.42 6.53 11.64
CA ASN A 55 -14.09 6.81 12.15
C ASN A 55 -13.36 7.96 11.43
N LEU A 56 -14.03 8.73 10.56
CA LEU A 56 -13.41 9.80 9.75
C LEU A 56 -12.52 10.77 10.55
N ALA A 57 -12.88 11.09 11.80
CA ALA A 57 -12.13 12.01 12.65
C ALA A 57 -10.79 11.42 13.16
N ASP A 58 -10.69 10.11 13.22
CA ASP A 58 -9.60 9.37 13.86
C ASP A 58 -8.66 8.68 12.88
N ILE A 59 -8.97 8.70 11.58
CA ILE A 59 -8.20 8.09 10.51
C ILE A 59 -7.68 9.12 9.52
N ASN A 60 -6.70 8.71 8.71
CA ASN A 60 -6.28 9.42 7.52
C ASN A 60 -6.89 8.73 6.30
N VAL A 61 -7.74 9.41 5.56
CA VAL A 61 -8.31 8.91 4.31
C VAL A 61 -7.46 9.37 3.14
N VAL A 62 -7.14 8.46 2.21
CA VAL A 62 -6.25 8.73 1.07
C VAL A 62 -6.84 8.16 -0.21
N ASP A 63 -7.05 9.02 -1.18
CA ASP A 63 -7.38 8.64 -2.55
C ASP A 63 -6.10 8.26 -3.29
N ALA A 64 -6.05 7.05 -3.80
CA ALA A 64 -4.95 6.51 -4.60
C ALA A 64 -5.42 6.12 -6.01
N SER A 65 -6.39 6.87 -6.53
CA SER A 65 -6.93 6.65 -7.87
C SER A 65 -5.87 6.87 -8.94
N TRP A 66 -5.84 5.94 -9.87
CA TRP A 66 -5.07 6.03 -11.10
C TRP A 66 -5.85 5.36 -12.22
N HIS A 67 -5.82 5.94 -13.41
CA HIS A 67 -6.54 5.42 -14.56
C HIS A 67 -5.58 5.09 -15.70
N MET A 68 -5.86 3.99 -16.40
CA MET A 68 -5.10 3.68 -17.61
C MET A 68 -5.23 4.83 -18.64
N PRO A 69 -4.15 5.26 -19.29
CA PRO A 69 -4.17 6.38 -20.24
C PRO A 69 -5.23 6.23 -21.34
N ALA A 70 -5.55 5.01 -21.74
CA ALA A 70 -6.58 4.73 -22.76
C ALA A 70 -7.99 5.15 -22.33
N LEU A 71 -8.26 5.29 -21.04
CA LEU A 71 -9.57 5.72 -20.52
C LEU A 71 -9.77 7.23 -20.62
N LYS A 72 -8.71 8.01 -20.83
CA LYS A 72 -8.73 9.49 -20.91
C LYS A 72 -9.44 10.12 -19.70
N ARG A 73 -9.32 9.52 -18.52
CA ARG A 73 -9.78 10.05 -17.24
C ARG A 73 -8.63 10.72 -16.50
N SER A 74 -8.94 11.71 -15.67
CA SER A 74 -8.00 12.38 -14.78
C SER A 74 -8.36 12.12 -13.32
N ALA A 75 -7.56 11.31 -12.64
CA ALA A 75 -7.77 11.01 -11.22
C ALA A 75 -7.71 12.28 -10.35
N VAL A 76 -6.82 13.21 -10.70
CA VAL A 76 -6.70 14.51 -10.02
C VAL A 76 -7.96 15.36 -10.16
N ASP A 77 -8.54 15.44 -11.38
CA ASP A 77 -9.75 16.25 -11.61
C ASP A 77 -10.96 15.60 -10.95
N GLU A 78 -11.06 14.27 -10.97
CA GLU A 78 -12.10 13.53 -10.26
C GLU A 78 -12.00 13.73 -8.74
N PHE A 79 -10.80 13.67 -8.18
CA PHE A 79 -10.55 13.94 -6.77
C PHE A 79 -10.94 15.36 -6.35
N LYS A 80 -10.62 16.38 -7.19
CA LYS A 80 -11.04 17.75 -6.94
C LYS A 80 -12.55 17.91 -6.97
N ALA A 81 -13.21 17.28 -7.93
CA ALA A 81 -14.66 17.36 -8.11
C ALA A 81 -15.41 16.64 -6.98
N LYS A 82 -14.95 15.46 -6.56
CA LYS A 82 -15.67 14.65 -5.57
C LYS A 82 -14.71 13.67 -4.86
N ARG A 83 -14.70 13.66 -3.53
CA ARG A 83 -13.86 12.78 -2.69
C ARG A 83 -14.56 12.40 -1.38
N ILE A 84 -14.07 11.38 -0.72
CA ILE A 84 -14.45 11.09 0.68
C ILE A 84 -13.98 12.25 1.56
N PRO A 85 -14.80 12.73 2.54
CA PRO A 85 -14.47 13.91 3.34
C PRO A 85 -13.09 13.81 4.01
N GLY A 86 -12.31 14.90 3.87
CA GLY A 86 -10.96 15.00 4.43
C GLY A 86 -9.90 14.15 3.73
N ALA A 87 -10.21 13.51 2.61
CA ALA A 87 -9.26 12.71 1.86
C ALA A 87 -8.09 13.53 1.32
N LYS A 88 -6.92 12.92 1.26
CA LYS A 88 -5.69 13.41 0.64
C LYS A 88 -5.43 12.61 -0.63
N PHE A 89 -4.75 13.20 -1.62
CA PHE A 89 -4.47 12.52 -2.88
C PHE A 89 -3.04 11.96 -2.91
N PHE A 90 -2.91 10.68 -3.19
CA PHE A 90 -1.63 9.98 -3.37
C PHE A 90 -1.47 9.58 -4.84
N ASP A 91 -0.64 10.30 -5.56
CA ASP A 91 -0.36 10.07 -6.98
C ASP A 91 0.65 8.93 -7.15
N ILE A 92 0.21 7.75 -7.56
CA ILE A 92 1.09 6.59 -7.75
C ILE A 92 2.06 6.74 -8.93
N ASP A 93 1.77 7.61 -9.90
CA ASP A 93 2.72 7.93 -10.98
C ASP A 93 3.78 8.91 -10.48
N GLY A 94 3.36 9.95 -9.79
CA GLY A 94 4.25 10.97 -9.26
C GLY A 94 5.10 10.49 -8.10
N VAL A 95 4.61 9.53 -7.30
CA VAL A 95 5.36 8.86 -6.22
C VAL A 95 5.99 7.58 -6.75
N SER A 96 6.83 7.72 -7.76
CA SER A 96 7.54 6.63 -8.42
C SER A 96 8.95 7.03 -8.80
N ASP A 97 9.75 6.07 -9.24
CA ASP A 97 11.05 6.31 -9.84
C ASP A 97 10.90 6.80 -11.29
N ALA A 98 10.80 8.12 -11.49
CA ALA A 98 10.64 8.72 -12.80
C ALA A 98 11.85 8.53 -13.75
N ALA A 99 13.01 8.12 -13.25
CA ALA A 99 14.17 7.84 -14.10
C ALA A 99 14.24 6.38 -14.59
N ASN A 100 13.38 5.51 -14.03
CA ASN A 100 13.27 4.14 -14.52
C ASN A 100 12.40 4.11 -15.79
N PRO A 101 12.81 3.38 -16.86
CA PRO A 101 11.99 3.26 -18.07
C PRO A 101 10.70 2.46 -17.85
N ALA A 102 10.66 1.56 -16.87
CA ALA A 102 9.43 0.88 -16.49
C ALA A 102 8.54 1.82 -15.65
N PRO A 103 7.23 1.90 -15.92
CA PRO A 103 6.33 2.78 -15.18
C PRO A 103 6.05 2.26 -13.78
N HIS A 104 5.68 3.18 -12.89
CA HIS A 104 5.24 2.90 -11.51
C HIS A 104 6.31 2.26 -10.60
N MET A 105 7.57 2.21 -11.04
CA MET A 105 8.63 1.65 -10.21
C MET A 105 8.69 2.35 -8.85
N LEU A 106 8.91 1.56 -7.80
CA LEU A 106 8.97 2.10 -6.44
C LEU A 106 9.96 3.26 -6.33
N PRO A 107 9.61 4.33 -5.61
CA PRO A 107 10.55 5.40 -5.31
C PRO A 107 11.62 4.92 -4.32
N SER A 108 12.63 5.75 -4.07
CA SER A 108 13.54 5.50 -2.95
C SER A 108 12.81 5.64 -1.60
N THR A 109 13.40 5.09 -0.53
CA THR A 109 12.87 5.24 0.83
C THR A 109 12.74 6.72 1.22
N GLN A 110 13.68 7.57 0.78
CA GLN A 110 13.64 9.00 1.04
C GLN A 110 12.50 9.68 0.26
N GLY A 111 12.29 9.31 -1.01
CA GLY A 111 11.17 9.79 -1.82
C GLY A 111 9.82 9.46 -1.21
N MET A 112 9.63 8.20 -0.79
CA MET A 112 8.37 7.79 -0.14
C MET A 112 8.14 8.53 1.19
N ARG A 113 9.16 8.65 2.04
CA ARG A 113 9.06 9.40 3.31
C ARG A 113 8.69 10.85 3.09
N ALA A 114 9.29 11.51 2.10
CA ALA A 114 8.97 12.89 1.75
C ALA A 114 7.51 13.03 1.28
N SER A 115 7.02 12.08 0.47
CA SER A 115 5.61 12.02 0.05
C SER A 115 4.65 11.90 1.21
N LEU A 116 4.89 10.96 2.12
CA LEU A 116 4.04 10.75 3.29
C LEU A 116 4.02 11.98 4.21
N HIS A 117 5.19 12.61 4.40
CA HIS A 117 5.29 13.84 5.18
C HIS A 117 4.50 15.00 4.54
N ALA A 118 4.62 15.18 3.21
CA ALA A 118 3.88 16.21 2.48
C ALA A 118 2.36 16.04 2.57
N LEU A 119 1.88 14.79 2.67
CA LEU A 119 0.47 14.47 2.92
C LEU A 119 0.08 14.56 4.40
N GLY A 120 1.03 14.87 5.32
CA GLY A 120 0.77 14.87 6.76
C GLY A 120 0.41 13.47 7.30
N LEU A 121 0.97 12.41 6.70
CA LEU A 121 0.78 11.01 7.12
C LEU A 121 1.94 10.51 7.99
N ASN A 122 2.45 11.37 8.84
CA ASN A 122 3.59 11.12 9.73
C ASN A 122 3.19 10.79 11.18
N ASP A 123 1.89 10.71 11.45
CA ASP A 123 1.32 10.28 12.73
C ASP A 123 1.04 8.75 12.74
N ASP A 124 0.67 8.23 13.92
CA ASP A 124 0.33 6.82 14.09
C ASP A 124 -1.15 6.50 13.76
N LYS A 125 -1.89 7.46 13.19
CA LYS A 125 -3.27 7.22 12.79
C LYS A 125 -3.35 6.16 11.70
N ALA A 126 -4.41 5.37 11.72
CA ALA A 126 -4.73 4.44 10.65
C ALA A 126 -4.88 5.20 9.33
N VAL A 127 -4.34 4.62 8.26
CA VAL A 127 -4.54 5.13 6.89
C VAL A 127 -5.53 4.22 6.19
N VAL A 128 -6.57 4.80 5.63
CA VAL A 128 -7.53 4.10 4.77
C VAL A 128 -7.37 4.59 3.36
N LEU A 129 -6.97 3.69 2.49
CA LEU A 129 -6.80 3.93 1.07
C LEU A 129 -8.07 3.57 0.30
N TYR A 130 -8.39 4.32 -0.74
CA TYR A 130 -9.46 4.00 -1.68
C TYR A 130 -9.10 4.43 -3.10
N ASP A 131 -9.86 3.99 -4.08
CA ASP A 131 -9.85 4.54 -5.44
C ASP A 131 -11.27 4.74 -5.99
N ASN A 132 -11.38 5.43 -7.11
CA ASN A 132 -12.64 5.77 -7.77
C ASN A 132 -13.16 4.65 -8.71
N ASP A 133 -12.40 3.58 -8.89
CA ASP A 133 -12.80 2.40 -9.66
C ASP A 133 -13.25 1.23 -8.77
N GLY A 134 -13.11 1.39 -7.45
CA GLY A 134 -13.53 0.44 -6.42
C GLY A 134 -12.44 -0.49 -5.94
N MET A 135 -11.65 -1.08 -6.81
CA MET A 135 -10.51 -1.93 -6.49
C MET A 135 -9.62 -2.09 -7.74
N PHE A 136 -8.87 -1.05 -8.07
CA PHE A 136 -7.97 -1.12 -9.22
C PHE A 136 -6.54 -0.68 -8.87
N SER A 137 -6.35 0.60 -8.53
CA SER A 137 -5.04 1.17 -8.22
C SER A 137 -4.74 1.23 -6.71
N VAL A 138 -5.78 1.23 -5.89
CA VAL A 138 -5.66 1.31 -4.42
C VAL A 138 -4.76 0.21 -3.84
N ALA A 139 -4.82 -1.01 -4.39
CA ALA A 139 -3.98 -2.12 -3.95
C ALA A 139 -2.48 -1.84 -4.17
N ARG A 140 -2.13 -1.09 -5.23
CA ARG A 140 -0.75 -0.64 -5.46
C ARG A 140 -0.28 0.29 -4.35
N ALA A 141 -1.06 1.29 -3.99
CA ALA A 141 -0.73 2.19 -2.89
C ALA A 141 -0.62 1.43 -1.56
N TRP A 142 -1.56 0.51 -1.26
CA TRP A 142 -1.50 -0.33 -0.07
C TRP A 142 -0.19 -1.11 0.01
N TRP A 143 0.22 -1.76 -1.07
CA TRP A 143 1.48 -2.50 -1.12
C TRP A 143 2.69 -1.57 -0.94
N MET A 144 2.71 -0.39 -1.58
CA MET A 144 3.76 0.62 -1.39
C MET A 144 3.89 1.01 0.08
N PHE A 145 2.79 1.34 0.75
CA PHE A 145 2.81 1.69 2.18
C PHE A 145 3.38 0.55 3.02
N ARG A 146 3.00 -0.70 2.72
CA ARG A 146 3.50 -1.89 3.42
C ARG A 146 5.00 -2.10 3.19
N VAL A 147 5.46 -1.95 1.97
CA VAL A 147 6.88 -2.06 1.61
C VAL A 147 7.72 -1.08 2.42
N PHE A 148 7.24 0.14 2.59
CA PHE A 148 7.93 1.19 3.35
C PHE A 148 7.60 1.17 4.85
N GLY A 149 7.15 0.03 5.39
CA GLY A 149 7.09 -0.23 6.82
C GLY A 149 5.79 0.18 7.52
N ARG A 150 4.75 0.63 6.79
CA ARG A 150 3.49 1.01 7.40
C ARG A 150 2.53 -0.17 7.54
N ASP A 151 2.21 -0.55 8.78
CA ASP A 151 1.32 -1.67 9.08
C ASP A 151 -0.14 -1.27 9.22
N ASN A 152 -0.40 -0.09 9.80
CA ASN A 152 -1.76 0.36 10.04
C ASN A 152 -2.35 1.04 8.79
N VAL A 153 -2.32 0.31 7.66
CA VAL A 153 -2.87 0.71 6.38
C VAL A 153 -3.95 -0.27 5.93
N PHE A 154 -5.10 0.26 5.61
CA PHE A 154 -6.31 -0.46 5.26
C PHE A 154 -6.82 -0.01 3.89
N VAL A 155 -7.66 -0.84 3.28
CA VAL A 155 -8.29 -0.53 2.00
C VAL A 155 -9.81 -0.53 2.17
N LEU A 156 -10.46 0.52 1.69
CA LEU A 156 -11.92 0.59 1.61
C LEU A 156 -12.41 -0.35 0.52
N ASP A 157 -13.08 -1.42 0.90
CA ASP A 157 -13.59 -2.41 -0.03
C ASP A 157 -14.69 -1.82 -0.93
N GLY A 158 -14.47 -1.85 -2.24
CA GLY A 158 -15.33 -1.21 -3.24
C GLY A 158 -15.10 0.30 -3.42
N GLY A 159 -14.14 0.90 -2.74
CA GLY A 159 -13.66 2.27 -2.92
C GLY A 159 -14.72 3.36 -2.77
N ALA A 160 -14.52 4.50 -3.43
CA ALA A 160 -15.46 5.62 -3.42
C ALA A 160 -16.87 5.23 -3.91
N PRO A 161 -17.05 4.39 -4.95
CA PRO A 161 -18.37 3.94 -5.37
C PRO A 161 -19.15 3.23 -4.26
N ALA A 162 -18.50 2.37 -3.46
CA ALA A 162 -19.17 1.69 -2.36
C ALA A 162 -19.52 2.64 -1.21
N TYR A 163 -18.67 3.63 -0.92
CA TYR A 163 -18.96 4.65 0.08
C TYR A 163 -20.18 5.50 -0.29
N GLU A 164 -20.24 5.94 -1.53
CA GLU A 164 -21.38 6.70 -2.06
C GLU A 164 -22.66 5.85 -2.10
N ALA A 165 -22.57 4.59 -2.54
CA ALA A 165 -23.71 3.66 -2.57
C ALA A 165 -24.27 3.33 -1.18
N ALA A 166 -23.45 3.43 -0.13
CA ALA A 166 -23.89 3.33 1.27
C ALA A 166 -24.64 4.58 1.76
N GLY A 167 -24.77 5.62 0.92
CA GLY A 167 -25.51 6.87 1.23
C GLY A 167 -24.73 7.89 2.04
N PHE A 168 -23.42 7.75 2.15
CA PHE A 168 -22.59 8.70 2.88
C PHE A 168 -22.27 9.94 2.03
N ALA A 169 -22.19 11.09 2.71
CA ALA A 169 -21.88 12.35 2.05
C ALA A 169 -20.45 12.37 1.49
N MET A 170 -20.34 12.86 0.26
CA MET A 170 -19.06 13.16 -0.36
C MET A 170 -18.75 14.65 -0.22
N GLU A 171 -17.47 14.98 -0.13
CA GLU A 171 -16.99 16.35 -0.24
C GLU A 171 -16.90 16.73 -1.71
N LEU A 172 -17.60 17.81 -2.09
CA LEU A 172 -17.69 18.30 -3.46
C LEU A 172 -16.88 19.58 -3.60
N ASP A 173 -16.34 19.80 -4.79
CA ASP A 173 -15.70 21.04 -5.24
C ASP A 173 -14.91 21.77 -4.14
N GLY A 174 -13.65 21.50 -4.01
CA GLY A 174 -12.79 22.17 -3.04
C GLY A 174 -11.51 22.64 -3.69
N ASP A 175 -11.01 23.80 -3.24
CA ASP A 175 -9.62 24.16 -3.48
C ASP A 175 -8.74 23.17 -2.72
N VAL A 176 -8.30 22.14 -3.43
CA VAL A 176 -7.37 21.17 -2.87
C VAL A 176 -5.98 21.73 -3.09
N ALA A 177 -5.56 22.57 -2.15
CA ALA A 177 -4.21 23.09 -2.14
C ALA A 177 -3.22 21.91 -2.20
N ALA A 178 -2.35 21.93 -3.21
CA ALA A 178 -1.26 20.99 -3.36
C ALA A 178 -1.65 19.50 -3.57
N VAL A 179 -2.61 19.21 -4.47
CA VAL A 179 -2.91 17.82 -4.92
C VAL A 179 -1.64 17.07 -5.36
N ASP A 180 -0.67 17.79 -5.88
CA ASP A 180 0.62 17.29 -6.35
C ASP A 180 1.74 17.30 -5.28
N ALA A 181 1.41 17.65 -4.02
CA ALA A 181 2.41 17.80 -2.97
C ALA A 181 3.22 16.53 -2.71
N SER A 182 2.56 15.36 -2.70
CA SER A 182 3.23 14.07 -2.52
C SER A 182 4.20 13.75 -3.65
N ALA A 183 3.76 13.95 -4.89
CA ALA A 183 4.57 13.72 -6.08
C ALA A 183 5.78 14.66 -6.12
N ARG A 184 5.58 15.97 -5.93
CA ARG A 184 6.67 16.95 -5.88
C ARG A 184 7.68 16.62 -4.80
N ALA A 185 7.22 16.36 -3.58
CA ALA A 185 8.11 16.04 -2.47
C ALA A 185 8.93 14.77 -2.75
N CYS A 186 8.33 13.75 -3.37
CA CYS A 186 9.02 12.54 -3.79
C CYS A 186 10.14 12.87 -4.79
N GLN A 187 9.80 13.53 -5.89
CA GLN A 187 10.76 13.83 -6.95
C GLN A 187 11.88 14.77 -6.47
N ASP A 188 11.56 15.75 -5.62
CA ASP A 188 12.57 16.64 -5.04
C ASP A 188 13.53 15.90 -4.12
N ALA A 189 13.04 14.99 -3.29
CA ALA A 189 13.87 14.17 -2.40
C ALA A 189 14.77 13.19 -3.16
N MET A 190 14.35 12.76 -4.36
CA MET A 190 15.10 11.83 -5.22
C MET A 190 16.08 12.52 -6.18
N LYS A 191 16.11 13.86 -6.24
CA LYS A 191 17.06 14.60 -7.09
C LYS A 191 18.50 14.31 -6.70
N GLY A 192 19.27 13.89 -7.70
CA GLY A 192 20.71 13.61 -7.53
C GLY A 192 21.04 12.21 -7.00
N GLU A 193 20.07 11.38 -6.67
CA GLU A 193 20.30 9.95 -6.39
C GLU A 193 20.79 9.25 -7.66
N LYS A 194 21.97 8.62 -7.59
CA LYS A 194 22.54 7.85 -8.69
C LYS A 194 22.44 6.37 -8.38
N GLY A 195 21.81 5.64 -9.30
CA GLY A 195 21.72 4.18 -9.21
C GLY A 195 20.83 3.73 -8.06
N ARG A 196 19.68 3.22 -8.39
CA ARG A 196 18.67 2.90 -7.39
C ARG A 196 18.73 1.44 -7.05
N ASP A 197 19.44 1.14 -5.98
CA ASP A 197 19.08 -0.01 -5.18
C ASP A 197 17.84 0.39 -4.39
N PHE A 198 16.68 -0.14 -4.79
CA PHE A 198 15.52 -0.03 -3.94
C PHE A 198 15.84 -0.72 -2.61
N ARG A 199 15.86 0.06 -1.54
CA ARG A 199 16.01 -0.42 -0.16
C ARG A 199 14.85 0.09 0.65
N GLY A 200 13.68 -0.52 0.42
CA GLY A 200 12.52 -0.37 1.28
C GLY A 200 12.76 -1.06 2.62
N GLU A 201 12.00 -0.68 3.64
CA GLU A 201 12.12 -1.32 4.96
C GLU A 201 11.74 -2.81 4.92
N ARG A 202 11.00 -3.26 3.87
CA ARG A 202 10.58 -4.67 3.66
C ARG A 202 10.91 -5.17 2.26
N GLU A 203 12.19 -5.26 1.98
CA GLU A 203 12.69 -5.74 0.68
C GLU A 203 12.13 -7.11 0.30
N PHE A 204 11.79 -7.96 1.28
CA PHE A 204 11.20 -9.27 1.03
C PHE A 204 9.83 -9.23 0.33
N LEU A 205 9.13 -8.09 0.35
CA LEU A 205 7.89 -7.86 -0.40
C LEU A 205 8.11 -7.45 -1.85
N VAL A 206 9.37 -7.28 -2.27
CA VAL A 206 9.74 -6.84 -3.62
C VAL A 206 10.60 -7.90 -4.29
N LYS A 207 10.35 -8.16 -5.57
CA LYS A 207 11.22 -8.99 -6.40
C LYS A 207 11.69 -8.21 -7.61
N SER A 208 12.96 -8.41 -7.95
CA SER A 208 13.59 -7.88 -9.14
C SER A 208 13.43 -8.84 -10.33
N MET A 209 13.73 -8.35 -11.53
CA MET A 209 13.82 -9.18 -12.74
C MET A 209 14.82 -10.32 -12.57
N ASP A 210 15.97 -10.04 -11.98
CA ASP A 210 17.01 -11.02 -11.67
C ASP A 210 16.51 -12.17 -10.78
N ASP A 211 15.72 -11.84 -9.72
CA ASP A 211 15.11 -12.84 -8.84
C ASP A 211 14.18 -13.76 -9.64
N VAL A 212 13.37 -13.17 -10.52
CA VAL A 212 12.37 -13.91 -11.30
C VAL A 212 13.05 -14.79 -12.35
N ILE A 213 14.07 -14.29 -13.05
CA ILE A 213 14.85 -15.10 -14.03
C ILE A 213 15.54 -16.28 -13.32
N LYS A 214 16.23 -16.04 -12.21
CA LYS A 214 16.87 -17.11 -11.44
C LYS A 214 15.87 -18.15 -10.93
N ASN A 215 14.65 -17.73 -10.64
CA ASN A 215 13.61 -18.63 -10.15
C ASN A 215 13.06 -19.60 -11.20
N ILE A 216 13.26 -19.34 -12.49
CA ILE A 216 12.84 -20.27 -13.56
C ILE A 216 13.43 -21.64 -13.32
N ASP A 217 14.73 -21.72 -13.01
CA ASP A 217 15.44 -22.98 -12.74
C ASP A 217 15.33 -23.38 -11.25
N ALA A 218 15.47 -22.41 -10.35
CA ALA A 218 15.54 -22.68 -8.89
C ALA A 218 14.18 -23.07 -8.29
N SER A 219 13.07 -22.59 -8.87
CA SER A 219 11.70 -22.89 -8.43
C SER A 219 11.44 -22.70 -6.95
N THR A 220 12.02 -21.65 -6.34
CA THR A 220 11.94 -21.35 -4.92
C THR A 220 10.67 -20.62 -4.52
N PHE A 221 9.98 -19.98 -5.47
CA PHE A 221 8.69 -19.34 -5.27
C PHE A 221 7.78 -19.54 -6.49
N GLN A 222 6.49 -19.31 -6.32
CA GLN A 222 5.49 -19.34 -7.38
C GLN A 222 5.32 -17.93 -7.95
N VAL A 223 5.33 -17.79 -9.29
CA VAL A 223 4.97 -16.52 -9.94
C VAL A 223 3.52 -16.59 -10.39
N VAL A 224 2.72 -15.57 -10.04
CA VAL A 224 1.30 -15.48 -10.39
C VAL A 224 1.05 -14.18 -11.13
N ASP A 225 0.58 -14.26 -12.37
CA ASP A 225 0.36 -13.14 -13.28
C ASP A 225 -1.12 -12.71 -13.26
N ALA A 226 -1.35 -11.42 -12.98
CA ALA A 226 -2.68 -10.82 -12.88
C ALA A 226 -3.30 -10.37 -14.20
N ARG A 227 -2.56 -10.45 -15.32
CA ARG A 227 -3.06 -10.00 -16.63
C ARG A 227 -4.20 -10.87 -17.13
N GLY A 228 -4.99 -10.32 -18.07
CA GLY A 228 -6.00 -11.10 -18.79
C GLY A 228 -5.36 -12.27 -19.54
N GLN A 229 -6.08 -13.38 -19.59
CA GLN A 229 -5.62 -14.68 -20.09
C GLN A 229 -5.03 -14.62 -21.51
N ALA A 230 -5.68 -13.87 -22.42
CA ALA A 230 -5.18 -13.75 -23.81
C ALA A 230 -3.79 -13.05 -23.87
N ARG A 231 -3.54 -12.05 -23.01
CA ARG A 231 -2.21 -11.44 -22.93
C ARG A 231 -1.18 -12.39 -22.33
N PHE A 232 -1.55 -13.10 -21.27
CA PHE A 232 -0.70 -14.10 -20.64
C PHE A 232 -0.28 -15.19 -21.63
N ARG A 233 -1.21 -15.72 -22.40
CA ARG A 233 -0.95 -16.79 -23.40
C ARG A 233 -0.20 -16.30 -24.65
N GLY A 234 -0.03 -15.00 -24.81
CA GLY A 234 0.59 -14.44 -26.03
C GLY A 234 -0.37 -14.33 -27.21
N GLU A 235 -1.66 -14.54 -27.02
CA GLU A 235 -2.73 -14.48 -28.03
C GLU A 235 -3.15 -13.03 -28.32
N ALA A 236 -2.90 -12.10 -27.39
CA ALA A 236 -3.17 -10.68 -27.56
C ALA A 236 -1.87 -9.87 -27.42
N ALA A 237 -1.77 -8.79 -28.20
CA ALA A 237 -0.64 -7.87 -28.13
C ALA A 237 -0.62 -7.11 -26.78
N GLU A 238 0.58 -6.75 -26.35
CA GLU A 238 0.76 -5.84 -25.21
C GLU A 238 0.38 -4.41 -25.59
N PRO A 239 -0.20 -3.63 -24.64
CA PRO A 239 -0.60 -2.26 -24.91
C PRO A 239 0.58 -1.31 -25.21
N ARG A 240 1.79 -1.67 -24.76
CA ARG A 240 3.01 -0.89 -24.98
C ARG A 240 3.80 -1.44 -26.14
N ALA A 241 4.27 -0.55 -27.02
CA ALA A 241 5.16 -0.91 -28.10
C ALA A 241 6.50 -1.45 -27.56
N GLY A 242 7.08 -2.41 -28.26
CA GLY A 242 8.37 -3.02 -27.88
C GLY A 242 8.29 -4.07 -26.77
N VAL A 243 7.11 -4.35 -26.23
CA VAL A 243 6.92 -5.40 -25.22
C VAL A 243 6.42 -6.66 -25.91
N ARG A 244 7.15 -7.76 -25.74
CA ARG A 244 6.82 -9.07 -26.34
C ARG A 244 5.57 -9.69 -25.68
N SER A 245 4.82 -10.48 -26.45
CA SER A 245 3.65 -11.23 -25.94
C SER A 245 4.10 -12.54 -25.26
N GLY A 246 3.33 -13.03 -24.29
CA GLY A 246 3.60 -14.25 -23.54
C GLY A 246 3.68 -14.03 -22.03
N HIS A 247 4.37 -14.93 -21.32
CA HIS A 247 4.49 -14.90 -19.88
C HIS A 247 5.85 -15.45 -19.38
N ILE A 248 6.13 -15.24 -18.11
CA ILE A 248 7.32 -15.78 -17.41
C ILE A 248 7.19 -17.31 -17.35
N PRO A 249 8.17 -18.08 -17.82
CA PRO A 249 8.10 -19.55 -17.77
C PRO A 249 7.81 -20.09 -16.38
N GLY A 250 6.83 -21.01 -16.29
CA GLY A 250 6.38 -21.61 -15.03
C GLY A 250 5.47 -20.76 -14.16
N SER A 251 5.11 -19.55 -14.61
CA SER A 251 4.12 -18.73 -13.90
C SER A 251 2.69 -19.27 -14.09
N ARG A 252 1.80 -18.93 -13.13
CA ARG A 252 0.36 -19.21 -13.19
C ARG A 252 -0.39 -17.94 -13.53
N ASN A 253 -1.56 -18.05 -14.15
CA ASN A 253 -2.40 -16.90 -14.46
C ASN A 253 -3.64 -16.88 -13.55
N VAL A 254 -3.81 -15.78 -12.83
CA VAL A 254 -5.04 -15.47 -12.08
C VAL A 254 -5.46 -14.06 -12.46
N PHE A 255 -6.45 -13.95 -13.35
CA PHE A 255 -6.91 -12.63 -13.77
C PHE A 255 -7.47 -11.84 -12.57
N PHE A 256 -6.96 -10.64 -12.32
CA PHE A 256 -7.34 -9.84 -11.14
C PHE A 256 -8.86 -9.57 -11.08
N GLY A 257 -9.51 -9.42 -12.23
CA GLY A 257 -10.95 -9.17 -12.31
C GLY A 257 -11.82 -10.32 -11.79
N ASP A 258 -11.31 -11.55 -11.83
CA ASP A 258 -12.04 -12.73 -11.33
C ASP A 258 -12.15 -12.75 -9.81
N LEU A 259 -11.29 -12.00 -9.10
CA LEU A 259 -11.31 -11.86 -7.64
C LEU A 259 -12.38 -10.87 -7.15
N LEU A 260 -12.94 -10.06 -8.05
CA LEU A 260 -13.88 -9.00 -7.73
C LEU A 260 -15.31 -9.39 -8.09
N SER A 261 -16.26 -8.91 -7.32
CA SER A 261 -17.67 -8.96 -7.60
C SER A 261 -18.09 -7.86 -8.60
N SER A 262 -19.33 -7.84 -9.02
CA SER A 262 -19.85 -6.86 -9.99
C SER A 262 -19.81 -5.42 -9.47
N ASN A 263 -19.89 -5.22 -8.14
CA ASN A 263 -19.79 -3.93 -7.47
C ASN A 263 -18.33 -3.56 -7.09
N LYS A 264 -17.34 -4.29 -7.61
CA LYS A 264 -15.91 -4.05 -7.39
C LYS A 264 -15.40 -4.28 -5.96
N THR A 265 -16.19 -4.90 -5.09
CA THR A 265 -15.67 -5.44 -3.83
C THR A 265 -14.97 -6.77 -4.07
N PHE A 266 -14.12 -7.19 -3.16
CA PHE A 266 -13.61 -8.55 -3.22
C PHE A 266 -14.73 -9.58 -3.06
N LYS A 267 -14.58 -10.71 -3.72
CA LYS A 267 -15.39 -11.91 -3.46
C LYS A 267 -15.12 -12.45 -2.05
N THR A 268 -15.90 -13.41 -1.63
CA THR A 268 -15.70 -14.07 -0.33
C THR A 268 -14.34 -14.76 -0.26
N LYS A 269 -13.82 -14.95 0.95
CA LYS A 269 -12.52 -15.60 1.18
C LYS A 269 -12.45 -17.01 0.56
N ASP A 270 -13.56 -17.74 0.58
CA ASP A 270 -13.64 -19.09 0.02
C ASP A 270 -13.62 -19.07 -1.51
N GLU A 271 -14.33 -18.13 -2.13
CA GLU A 271 -14.29 -17.92 -3.59
C GLU A 271 -12.90 -17.51 -4.05
N ILE A 272 -12.25 -16.58 -3.34
CA ILE A 272 -10.86 -16.16 -3.64
C ILE A 272 -9.92 -17.36 -3.57
N ARG A 273 -9.99 -18.20 -2.51
CA ARG A 273 -9.19 -19.43 -2.40
C ARG A 273 -9.43 -20.35 -3.57
N ALA A 274 -10.71 -20.60 -3.90
CA ALA A 274 -11.09 -21.49 -4.99
C ALA A 274 -10.52 -21.01 -6.33
N ILE A 275 -10.52 -19.70 -6.59
CA ILE A 275 -9.99 -19.12 -7.82
C ILE A 275 -8.48 -19.34 -7.91
N PHE A 276 -7.70 -19.07 -6.85
CA PHE A 276 -6.26 -19.33 -6.87
C PHE A 276 -5.95 -20.82 -7.07
N VAL A 277 -6.61 -21.71 -6.35
CA VAL A 277 -6.38 -23.15 -6.44
C VAL A 277 -6.76 -23.70 -7.81
N SER A 278 -7.90 -23.28 -8.39
CA SER A 278 -8.34 -23.74 -9.72
C SER A 278 -7.40 -23.30 -10.84
N ASN A 279 -6.63 -22.23 -10.63
CA ASN A 279 -5.59 -21.76 -11.54
C ASN A 279 -4.19 -22.32 -11.20
N GLY A 280 -4.11 -23.38 -10.40
CA GLY A 280 -2.88 -24.12 -10.11
C GLY A 280 -1.94 -23.41 -9.12
N VAL A 281 -2.40 -22.42 -8.36
CA VAL A 281 -1.62 -21.79 -7.30
C VAL A 281 -1.68 -22.63 -6.03
N ASN A 282 -0.53 -23.02 -5.51
CA ASN A 282 -0.43 -23.75 -4.24
C ASN A 282 -0.50 -22.76 -3.07
N LEU A 283 -1.53 -22.88 -2.24
CA LEU A 283 -1.77 -22.05 -1.05
C LEU A 283 -1.37 -22.73 0.27
N SER A 284 -0.61 -23.85 0.23
CA SER A 284 -0.19 -24.57 1.44
C SER A 284 0.83 -23.79 2.30
N GLY A 285 1.50 -22.80 1.72
CA GLY A 285 2.57 -22.06 2.37
C GLY A 285 3.98 -22.63 2.14
N ASP A 286 4.10 -23.78 1.46
CA ASP A 286 5.39 -24.44 1.21
C ASP A 286 6.32 -23.59 0.33
N LYS A 287 5.73 -22.81 -0.59
CA LYS A 287 6.47 -21.90 -1.46
C LYS A 287 5.88 -20.49 -1.36
N PRO A 288 6.71 -19.46 -1.18
CA PRO A 288 6.28 -18.07 -1.30
C PRO A 288 5.59 -17.79 -2.63
N ILE A 289 4.73 -16.79 -2.64
CA ILE A 289 4.05 -16.31 -3.86
C ILE A 289 4.60 -14.94 -4.23
N VAL A 290 4.87 -14.76 -5.51
CA VAL A 290 5.29 -13.50 -6.13
C VAL A 290 4.27 -13.12 -7.19
N CYS A 291 3.61 -11.99 -7.03
CA CYS A 291 2.64 -11.51 -8.00
C CYS A 291 3.30 -10.63 -9.07
N SER A 292 2.83 -10.75 -10.30
CA SER A 292 3.24 -9.96 -11.46
C SER A 292 2.02 -9.50 -12.25
N CYS A 293 2.17 -8.50 -13.10
CA CYS A 293 1.13 -8.12 -14.08
C CYS A 293 1.74 -7.38 -15.28
N GLY A 294 1.09 -6.32 -15.77
CA GLY A 294 1.65 -5.45 -16.81
C GLY A 294 2.71 -4.50 -16.27
N THR A 295 2.45 -3.82 -15.15
CA THR A 295 3.24 -2.71 -14.61
C THR A 295 3.29 -2.67 -13.08
N GLY A 296 3.05 -3.79 -12.41
CA GLY A 296 3.05 -3.87 -10.94
C GLY A 296 1.80 -3.30 -10.25
N VAL A 297 0.81 -2.76 -10.98
CA VAL A 297 -0.41 -2.19 -10.39
C VAL A 297 -1.39 -3.29 -10.01
N THR A 298 -1.90 -4.06 -10.97
CA THR A 298 -2.91 -5.11 -10.72
C THR A 298 -2.33 -6.36 -10.05
N ALA A 299 -1.02 -6.56 -10.09
CA ALA A 299 -0.34 -7.57 -9.28
C ALA A 299 -0.59 -7.38 -7.77
N CYS A 300 -0.69 -6.13 -7.34
CA CYS A 300 -0.98 -5.80 -5.95
C CYS A 300 -2.41 -6.19 -5.54
N ILE A 301 -3.38 -6.29 -6.49
CA ILE A 301 -4.72 -6.80 -6.20
C ILE A 301 -4.64 -8.27 -5.79
N LEU A 302 -3.81 -9.07 -6.46
CA LEU A 302 -3.58 -10.46 -6.09
C LEU A 302 -2.91 -10.56 -4.70
N ALA A 303 -1.90 -9.72 -4.45
CA ALA A 303 -1.23 -9.69 -3.16
C ALA A 303 -2.19 -9.31 -2.02
N LEU A 304 -3.04 -8.30 -2.23
CA LEU A 304 -4.07 -7.89 -1.27
C LEU A 304 -5.13 -8.99 -1.07
N ALA A 305 -5.59 -9.64 -2.14
CA ALA A 305 -6.53 -10.75 -2.05
C ALA A 305 -5.96 -11.93 -1.23
N LEU A 306 -4.70 -12.26 -1.45
CA LEU A 306 -3.99 -13.30 -0.69
C LEU A 306 -3.85 -12.92 0.79
N ASP A 307 -3.54 -11.65 1.09
CA ASP A 307 -3.51 -11.14 2.47
C ASP A 307 -4.88 -11.30 3.16
N THR A 308 -5.98 -10.99 2.46
CA THR A 308 -7.34 -11.11 3.03
C THR A 308 -7.73 -12.54 3.39
N ILE A 309 -7.18 -13.53 2.69
CA ILE A 309 -7.42 -14.96 2.97
C ILE A 309 -6.39 -15.56 3.93
N GLY A 310 -5.54 -14.72 4.53
CA GLY A 310 -4.58 -15.12 5.57
C GLY A 310 -3.25 -15.64 5.03
N ILE A 311 -2.85 -15.26 3.82
CA ILE A 311 -1.53 -15.51 3.23
C ILE A 311 -0.77 -14.18 3.17
N PRO A 312 -0.10 -13.79 4.27
CA PRO A 312 0.60 -12.52 4.36
C PRO A 312 1.93 -12.55 3.61
N ASN A 313 2.54 -11.36 3.47
CA ASN A 313 3.90 -11.21 2.96
C ASN A 313 4.10 -11.71 1.51
N VAL A 314 3.06 -11.61 0.70
CA VAL A 314 3.14 -11.86 -0.74
C VAL A 314 3.97 -10.77 -1.39
N ALA A 315 5.00 -11.16 -2.11
CA ALA A 315 5.87 -10.23 -2.84
C ALA A 315 5.27 -9.85 -4.20
N VAL A 316 5.71 -8.71 -4.72
CA VAL A 316 5.39 -8.29 -6.08
C VAL A 316 6.70 -8.12 -6.86
N TYR A 317 6.71 -8.61 -8.09
CA TYR A 317 7.73 -8.25 -9.06
C TYR A 317 7.39 -6.87 -9.62
N ASP A 318 8.13 -5.85 -9.16
CA ASP A 318 7.77 -4.44 -9.37
C ASP A 318 7.75 -4.05 -10.84
N GLY A 319 8.81 -4.35 -11.60
CA GLY A 319 8.90 -4.07 -13.04
C GLY A 319 7.89 -4.83 -13.89
N SER A 320 7.45 -5.98 -13.41
CA SER A 320 6.41 -6.80 -14.05
C SER A 320 6.69 -7.06 -15.54
N TRP A 321 5.65 -7.29 -16.32
CA TRP A 321 5.80 -7.61 -17.74
C TRP A 321 6.36 -6.46 -18.58
N SER A 322 6.14 -5.20 -18.17
CA SER A 322 6.69 -4.04 -18.89
C SER A 322 8.22 -4.00 -18.87
N GLU A 323 8.85 -4.52 -17.83
CA GLU A 323 10.30 -4.71 -17.75
C GLU A 323 10.71 -6.04 -18.41
N TYR A 324 10.09 -7.14 -17.98
CA TYR A 324 10.45 -8.49 -18.43
C TYR A 324 10.24 -8.72 -19.93
N GLY A 325 9.08 -8.32 -20.44
CA GLY A 325 8.73 -8.48 -21.85
C GLY A 325 9.51 -7.55 -22.80
N ALA A 326 10.09 -6.46 -22.28
CA ALA A 326 10.92 -5.56 -23.04
C ALA A 326 12.37 -6.03 -23.18
N ASP A 327 12.84 -6.90 -22.29
CA ASP A 327 14.20 -7.48 -22.39
C ASP A 327 14.20 -8.62 -23.42
N GLU A 328 14.94 -8.43 -24.52
CA GLU A 328 15.04 -9.39 -25.61
C GLU A 328 15.67 -10.73 -25.18
N ASN A 329 16.45 -10.75 -24.11
CA ASN A 329 17.15 -11.93 -23.60
C ASN A 329 16.34 -12.72 -22.58
N ALA A 330 15.30 -12.14 -21.99
CA ALA A 330 14.50 -12.82 -20.99
C ALA A 330 13.73 -14.00 -21.62
N PRO A 331 13.77 -15.21 -21.01
CA PRO A 331 13.01 -16.37 -21.49
C PRO A 331 11.51 -16.11 -21.44
N ILE A 332 10.78 -16.46 -22.49
CA ILE A 332 9.32 -16.29 -22.59
C ILE A 332 8.65 -17.61 -22.92
N ALA A 333 7.53 -17.89 -22.25
CA ALA A 333 6.59 -18.92 -22.60
C ALA A 333 5.33 -18.32 -23.22
N VAL A 334 4.65 -19.12 -24.07
CA VAL A 334 3.36 -18.81 -24.69
C VAL A 334 2.42 -19.99 -24.53
N GLY A 335 1.10 -19.76 -24.66
CA GLY A 335 0.10 -20.79 -24.46
C GLY A 335 -0.30 -20.92 -22.98
N GLU A 336 -0.78 -22.10 -22.59
CA GLU A 336 -1.15 -22.39 -21.21
C GLU A 336 0.07 -22.58 -20.30
N ALA A 337 -0.12 -22.32 -18.98
CA ALA A 337 0.92 -22.44 -17.96
C ALA A 337 1.14 -23.88 -17.50
#